data_e70236d538cee435f8ef17162918efd2
#
_entry.id   e70236d538cee435f8ef17162918efd2
#
_cell.length_a   1.000
_cell.length_b   1.000
_cell.length_c   1.000
_cell.angle_alpha   90.00
_cell.angle_beta   90.00
_cell.angle_gamma   90.00
#
_symmetry.space_group_name_H-M   'P 1'
#
loop_
_entity.id
_entity.type
_entity.pdbx_description
1 polymer ?
#
loop_
_entity_poly.entity_id
_entity_poly.type
_entity_poly.pdbx_seq_one_letter_code
_entity_poly.pdbx_strand_id
1 'polypeptide(L)'
;MLKDKTAYRVAVVGATGAVGAEMIEILEERKFPVEALFPLASARSAGGTVLFQGQDVIVEELTNDSFKGIDIALFSAGADVSRQYAPIAAKAGAVVIDNSSAWRMDKDVPLVVPEVNPHDVEHHQNIIANPNCSTIQMVVALKPLHDRVRIKRIVVTTFQAVSGTGKDAMDELMDECRDLLSFRAAEPKVYPYQIAFNCLPHIDDFLPSGYTKEEMKMVNETRKIMGDASIQVTATTVRVPVYVGHSEAVNIETEHKITANEARALLSIAPGVILYDDPEHKIYPMPLDVAGQDEVYVGRIREDESIPNGLNLWVVADNLRKGAATNAVQIAELLVR
;
A
#
# COMPACT_ATOMS: atom_id res chain seq x y z
N MET A 1 -2.71 -2.99 28.33
CA MET A 1 -3.25 -2.82 26.97
C MET A 1 -2.63 -1.57 26.37
N LEU A 2 -2.60 -1.44 25.03
CA LEU A 2 -1.91 -0.29 24.40
C LEU A 2 -2.50 1.07 24.82
N LYS A 3 -3.82 1.18 24.93
CA LYS A 3 -4.52 2.44 25.29
C LYS A 3 -4.17 3.03 26.67
N ASP A 4 -3.47 2.30 27.51
CA ASP A 4 -3.09 2.76 28.86
C ASP A 4 -1.69 3.38 28.89
N LYS A 5 -0.97 3.42 27.77
CA LYS A 5 0.38 3.97 27.64
C LYS A 5 0.37 5.32 26.94
N THR A 6 1.35 6.15 27.28
CA THR A 6 1.58 7.46 26.63
C THR A 6 2.69 7.42 25.56
N ALA A 7 3.49 6.35 25.55
CA ALA A 7 4.53 6.11 24.56
C ALA A 7 4.80 4.60 24.43
N TYR A 8 5.33 4.18 23.29
CA TYR A 8 5.38 2.79 22.86
C TYR A 8 6.77 2.37 22.41
N ARG A 9 7.11 1.12 22.67
CA ARG A 9 8.31 0.46 22.14
C ARG A 9 7.95 -0.14 20.79
N VAL A 10 8.49 0.44 19.72
CA VAL A 10 8.13 0.10 18.35
C VAL A 10 9.28 -0.64 17.67
N ALA A 11 9.02 -1.82 17.13
CA ALA A 11 9.95 -2.52 16.27
C ALA A 11 9.56 -2.34 14.78
N VAL A 12 10.55 -2.16 13.90
CA VAL A 12 10.38 -2.16 12.45
C VAL A 12 11.20 -3.30 11.86
N VAL A 13 10.52 -4.35 11.40
CA VAL A 13 11.14 -5.54 10.81
C VAL A 13 11.30 -5.32 9.30
N GLY A 14 12.55 -5.39 8.80
CA GLY A 14 12.91 -4.98 7.45
C GLY A 14 13.23 -3.49 7.37
N ALA A 15 13.74 -2.91 8.45
CA ALA A 15 14.03 -1.47 8.62
C ALA A 15 14.92 -0.85 7.54
N THR A 16 15.78 -1.65 6.89
CA THR A 16 16.71 -1.20 5.84
C THR A 16 16.13 -1.29 4.41
N GLY A 17 14.92 -1.84 4.26
CA GLY A 17 14.20 -1.87 2.99
C GLY A 17 13.47 -0.54 2.70
N ALA A 18 13.05 -0.32 1.45
CA ALA A 18 12.39 0.93 1.05
C ALA A 18 11.16 1.27 1.92
N VAL A 19 10.24 0.31 2.12
CA VAL A 19 9.05 0.53 2.95
C VAL A 19 9.38 0.61 4.44
N GLY A 20 10.36 -0.16 4.93
CA GLY A 20 10.77 -0.13 6.35
C GLY A 20 11.41 1.22 6.73
N ALA A 21 12.23 1.79 5.84
CA ALA A 21 12.78 3.13 6.01
C ALA A 21 11.67 4.19 6.02
N GLU A 22 10.73 4.09 5.08
CA GLU A 22 9.56 4.97 5.01
C GLU A 22 8.68 4.88 6.28
N MET A 23 8.50 3.67 6.85
CA MET A 23 7.78 3.51 8.12
C MET A 23 8.43 4.29 9.26
N ILE A 24 9.77 4.29 9.33
CA ILE A 24 10.53 5.01 10.36
C ILE A 24 10.35 6.53 10.19
N GLU A 25 10.44 7.03 8.96
CA GLU A 25 10.25 8.43 8.63
C GLU A 25 8.82 8.91 8.96
N ILE A 26 7.81 8.13 8.58
CA ILE A 26 6.40 8.45 8.84
C ILE A 26 6.06 8.42 10.34
N LEU A 27 6.65 7.51 11.13
CA LEU A 27 6.50 7.53 12.59
C LEU A 27 6.97 8.87 13.17
N GLU A 28 8.05 9.46 12.64
CA GLU A 28 8.57 10.75 13.07
C GLU A 28 7.70 11.90 12.57
N GLU A 29 7.37 11.95 11.27
CA GLU A 29 6.54 13.00 10.66
C GLU A 29 5.18 13.10 11.33
N ARG A 30 4.53 11.97 11.61
CA ARG A 30 3.22 11.89 12.25
C ARG A 30 3.28 12.02 13.77
N LYS A 31 4.51 12.18 14.33
CA LYS A 31 4.74 12.31 15.78
C LYS A 31 4.11 11.16 16.56
N PHE A 32 4.19 9.95 16.00
CA PHE A 32 3.75 8.76 16.73
C PHE A 32 4.51 8.66 18.06
N PRO A 33 3.84 8.36 19.19
CA PRO A 33 4.48 8.42 20.50
C PRO A 33 5.42 7.22 20.73
N VAL A 34 6.61 7.27 20.12
CA VAL A 34 7.65 6.25 20.24
C VAL A 34 8.49 6.52 21.49
N GLU A 35 8.51 5.57 22.45
CA GLU A 35 9.42 5.55 23.61
C GLU A 35 10.83 5.10 23.17
N ALA A 36 10.87 4.04 22.37
CA ALA A 36 12.11 3.50 21.80
C ALA A 36 11.83 2.80 20.48
N LEU A 37 12.70 3.03 19.47
CA LEU A 37 12.68 2.39 18.18
C LEU A 37 13.65 1.22 18.15
N PHE A 38 13.21 0.07 17.60
CA PHE A 38 13.97 -1.16 17.41
C PHE A 38 13.99 -1.51 15.91
N PRO A 39 14.94 -0.98 15.14
CA PRO A 39 15.06 -1.33 13.71
C PRO A 39 15.70 -2.71 13.60
N LEU A 40 14.97 -3.65 13.00
CA LEU A 40 15.35 -5.06 12.86
C LEU A 40 15.55 -5.42 11.39
N ALA A 41 16.64 -6.14 11.10
CA ALA A 41 16.95 -6.59 9.75
C ALA A 41 17.65 -7.97 9.76
N SER A 42 17.99 -8.48 8.57
CA SER A 42 18.81 -9.71 8.47
C SER A 42 20.23 -9.48 8.98
N ALA A 43 20.95 -10.56 9.33
CA ALA A 43 22.36 -10.52 9.74
C ALA A 43 23.25 -9.70 8.77
N ARG A 44 22.92 -9.71 7.48
CA ARG A 44 23.66 -8.95 6.43
C ARG A 44 23.60 -7.43 6.66
N SER A 45 22.48 -6.95 7.17
CA SER A 45 22.19 -5.51 7.35
C SER A 45 22.32 -5.05 8.81
N ALA A 46 22.47 -5.96 9.74
CA ALA A 46 22.70 -5.66 11.15
C ALA A 46 24.03 -4.94 11.37
N GLY A 47 24.09 -4.04 12.35
CA GLY A 47 25.24 -3.18 12.68
C GLY A 47 25.29 -1.87 11.88
N GLY A 48 24.41 -1.69 10.87
CA GLY A 48 24.15 -0.38 10.27
C GLY A 48 23.33 0.53 11.18
N THR A 49 23.03 1.74 10.74
CA THR A 49 22.19 2.69 11.47
C THR A 49 21.03 3.20 10.63
N VAL A 50 19.96 3.59 11.29
CA VAL A 50 18.87 4.40 10.74
C VAL A 50 18.75 5.68 11.54
N LEU A 51 18.40 6.77 10.89
CA LEU A 51 18.17 8.05 11.56
C LEU A 51 16.74 8.07 12.11
N PHE A 52 16.56 8.41 13.37
CA PHE A 52 15.24 8.62 13.99
C PHE A 52 15.35 9.71 15.06
N GLN A 53 14.51 10.74 14.96
CA GLN A 53 14.49 11.91 15.86
C GLN A 53 15.87 12.57 16.03
N GLY A 54 16.62 12.65 14.90
CA GLY A 54 17.95 13.24 14.89
C GLY A 54 19.06 12.39 15.54
N GLN A 55 18.80 11.13 15.85
CA GLN A 55 19.76 10.19 16.43
C GLN A 55 19.97 8.97 15.52
N ASP A 56 21.20 8.49 15.45
CA ASP A 56 21.52 7.22 14.81
C ASP A 56 21.12 6.06 15.71
N VAL A 57 20.16 5.24 15.25
CA VAL A 57 19.72 4.04 15.95
C VAL A 57 20.31 2.81 15.25
N ILE A 58 20.98 1.95 16.02
CA ILE A 58 21.64 0.76 15.48
C ILE A 58 20.58 -0.25 15.01
N VAL A 59 20.77 -0.77 13.80
CA VAL A 59 19.97 -1.87 13.25
C VAL A 59 20.43 -3.18 13.88
N GLU A 60 19.53 -3.86 14.55
CA GLU A 60 19.78 -5.14 15.19
C GLU A 60 19.42 -6.31 14.26
N GLU A 61 20.03 -7.47 14.50
CA GLU A 61 19.66 -8.71 13.82
C GLU A 61 18.30 -9.20 14.31
N LEU A 62 17.42 -9.55 13.38
CA LEU A 62 16.13 -10.16 13.68
C LEU A 62 16.31 -11.60 14.21
N THR A 63 15.91 -11.83 15.44
CA THR A 63 15.96 -13.12 16.14
C THR A 63 14.62 -13.40 16.82
N ASN A 64 14.45 -14.61 17.35
CA ASN A 64 13.26 -14.96 18.13
C ASN A 64 13.11 -14.15 19.41
N ASP A 65 14.20 -13.61 19.93
CA ASP A 65 14.22 -12.82 21.19
C ASP A 65 14.00 -11.33 20.97
N SER A 66 13.97 -10.86 19.72
CA SER A 66 13.89 -9.42 19.37
C SER A 66 12.60 -8.74 19.82
N PHE A 67 11.56 -9.49 20.15
CA PHE A 67 10.24 -8.92 20.46
C PHE A 67 9.94 -8.80 21.96
N LYS A 68 10.91 -9.06 22.84
CA LYS A 68 10.71 -8.94 24.30
C LYS A 68 10.46 -7.48 24.70
N GLY A 69 9.28 -7.23 25.25
CA GLY A 69 8.87 -5.89 25.70
C GLY A 69 8.55 -4.91 24.54
N ILE A 70 8.38 -5.37 23.31
CA ILE A 70 7.87 -4.58 22.19
C ILE A 70 6.35 -4.46 22.33
N ASP A 71 5.81 -3.29 22.08
CA ASP A 71 4.37 -3.01 22.07
C ASP A 71 3.76 -3.16 20.68
N ILE A 72 4.42 -2.61 19.66
CA ILE A 72 3.98 -2.61 18.28
C ILE A 72 5.13 -3.03 17.39
N ALA A 73 4.88 -3.93 16.44
CA ALA A 73 5.86 -4.40 15.47
C ALA A 73 5.35 -4.21 14.04
N LEU A 74 5.97 -3.29 13.29
CA LEU A 74 5.69 -3.05 11.88
C LEU A 74 6.55 -3.98 11.02
N PHE A 75 5.93 -4.81 10.20
CA PHE A 75 6.61 -5.82 9.39
C PHE A 75 6.64 -5.43 7.91
N SER A 76 7.84 -5.36 7.34
CA SER A 76 8.09 -5.08 5.93
C SER A 76 9.23 -5.92 5.33
N ALA A 77 9.36 -7.17 5.76
CA ALA A 77 10.47 -8.07 5.36
C ALA A 77 10.03 -9.26 4.49
N GLY A 78 8.82 -9.20 3.91
CA GLY A 78 8.27 -10.24 3.05
C GLY A 78 7.52 -11.34 3.79
N ALA A 79 6.79 -12.15 3.01
CA ALA A 79 5.81 -13.10 3.56
C ALA A 79 6.45 -14.24 4.39
N ASP A 80 7.61 -14.73 3.98
CA ASP A 80 8.26 -15.86 4.70
C ASP A 80 8.77 -15.42 6.07
N VAL A 81 9.39 -14.24 6.15
CA VAL A 81 9.82 -13.63 7.42
C VAL A 81 8.61 -13.38 8.30
N SER A 82 7.54 -12.86 7.74
CA SER A 82 6.30 -12.61 8.49
C SER A 82 5.68 -13.91 9.02
N ARG A 83 5.55 -14.95 8.21
CA ARG A 83 5.06 -16.27 8.70
C ARG A 83 5.88 -16.83 9.84
N GLN A 84 7.18 -16.62 9.83
CA GLN A 84 8.09 -17.11 10.88
C GLN A 84 7.98 -16.25 12.15
N TYR A 85 8.07 -14.92 12.04
CA TYR A 85 8.30 -14.05 13.18
C TYR A 85 7.05 -13.33 13.71
N ALA A 86 6.01 -13.12 12.91
CA ALA A 86 4.80 -12.44 13.39
C ALA A 86 4.10 -13.21 14.52
N PRO A 87 3.97 -14.57 14.47
CA PRO A 87 3.42 -15.32 15.61
C PRO A 87 4.30 -15.26 16.85
N ILE A 88 5.62 -15.15 16.69
CA ILE A 88 6.57 -15.02 17.81
C ILE A 88 6.38 -13.64 18.47
N ALA A 89 6.30 -12.58 17.68
CA ALA A 89 6.05 -11.24 18.17
C ALA A 89 4.69 -11.13 18.88
N ALA A 90 3.64 -11.69 18.30
CA ALA A 90 2.30 -11.71 18.89
C ALA A 90 2.28 -12.48 20.22
N LYS A 91 2.97 -13.62 20.31
CA LYS A 91 3.11 -14.39 21.54
C LYS A 91 3.94 -13.66 22.60
N ALA A 92 4.90 -12.83 22.22
CA ALA A 92 5.68 -11.98 23.12
C ALA A 92 4.86 -10.78 23.66
N GLY A 93 3.65 -10.56 23.15
CA GLY A 93 2.73 -9.51 23.56
C GLY A 93 2.71 -8.28 22.64
N ALA A 94 3.49 -8.26 21.58
CA ALA A 94 3.44 -7.18 20.59
C ALA A 94 2.20 -7.29 19.69
N VAL A 95 1.64 -6.15 19.28
CA VAL A 95 0.69 -6.10 18.16
C VAL A 95 1.47 -5.92 16.87
N VAL A 96 1.34 -6.90 15.99
CA VAL A 96 1.99 -6.92 14.66
C VAL A 96 1.10 -6.25 13.64
N ILE A 97 1.67 -5.33 12.85
CA ILE A 97 1.05 -4.79 11.64
C ILE A 97 1.90 -5.24 10.46
N ASP A 98 1.38 -6.17 9.67
CA ASP A 98 2.14 -6.85 8.63
C ASP A 98 1.82 -6.32 7.23
N ASN A 99 2.82 -5.76 6.57
CA ASN A 99 2.72 -5.27 5.20
C ASN A 99 2.89 -6.37 4.13
N SER A 100 3.21 -7.59 4.52
CA SER A 100 3.35 -8.71 3.57
C SER A 100 1.99 -9.30 3.16
N SER A 101 1.99 -10.22 2.22
CA SER A 101 0.78 -10.93 1.82
C SER A 101 0.44 -12.13 2.72
N ALA A 102 1.23 -12.40 3.77
CA ALA A 102 1.17 -13.64 4.55
C ALA A 102 -0.19 -13.88 5.21
N TRP A 103 -0.82 -12.83 5.71
CA TRP A 103 -2.01 -12.91 6.59
C TRP A 103 -3.27 -12.27 6.01
N ARG A 104 -3.16 -11.57 4.86
CA ARG A 104 -4.25 -10.75 4.31
C ARG A 104 -5.57 -11.50 4.13
N MET A 105 -5.50 -12.76 3.71
CA MET A 105 -6.70 -13.58 3.47
C MET A 105 -7.00 -14.57 4.59
N ASP A 106 -6.25 -14.52 5.70
CA ASP A 106 -6.60 -15.27 6.90
C ASP A 106 -7.90 -14.70 7.50
N LYS A 107 -8.83 -15.61 7.86
CA LYS A 107 -10.16 -15.22 8.36
C LYS A 107 -10.11 -14.57 9.75
N ASP A 108 -9.11 -14.92 10.55
CA ASP A 108 -8.93 -14.47 11.94
C ASP A 108 -8.00 -13.25 12.03
N VAL A 109 -7.49 -12.77 10.88
CA VAL A 109 -6.63 -11.59 10.80
C VAL A 109 -7.36 -10.46 10.08
N PRO A 110 -7.62 -9.31 10.72
CA PRO A 110 -8.25 -8.17 10.07
C PRO A 110 -7.31 -7.57 9.00
N LEU A 111 -7.89 -7.15 7.88
CA LEU A 111 -7.24 -6.48 6.78
C LEU A 111 -7.74 -5.05 6.74
N VAL A 112 -6.91 -4.07 7.14
CA VAL A 112 -7.39 -2.75 7.54
C VAL A 112 -6.88 -1.63 6.64
N VAL A 113 -7.81 -0.79 6.21
CA VAL A 113 -7.57 0.55 5.65
C VAL A 113 -8.31 1.54 6.53
N PRO A 114 -7.63 2.42 7.28
CA PRO A 114 -8.24 3.28 8.29
C PRO A 114 -9.38 4.17 7.79
N GLU A 115 -9.35 4.59 6.54
CA GLU A 115 -10.42 5.40 5.91
C GLU A 115 -11.63 4.56 5.47
N VAL A 116 -11.53 3.23 5.48
CA VAL A 116 -12.56 2.33 4.92
C VAL A 116 -13.23 1.49 6.00
N ASN A 117 -12.44 0.76 6.78
CA ASN A 117 -12.89 -0.20 7.80
C ASN A 117 -12.11 -0.10 9.12
N PRO A 118 -11.98 1.10 9.74
CA PRO A 118 -11.18 1.30 10.95
C PRO A 118 -11.61 0.43 12.13
N HIS A 119 -12.90 0.09 12.21
CA HIS A 119 -13.47 -0.74 13.29
C HIS A 119 -12.97 -2.19 13.27
N ASP A 120 -12.51 -2.70 12.13
CA ASP A 120 -12.00 -4.07 12.01
C ASP A 120 -10.72 -4.28 12.83
N VAL A 121 -10.00 -3.19 13.17
CA VAL A 121 -8.83 -3.26 14.05
C VAL A 121 -9.14 -3.87 15.41
N GLU A 122 -10.37 -3.76 15.91
CA GLU A 122 -10.78 -4.28 17.21
C GLU A 122 -10.84 -5.83 17.26
N HIS A 123 -10.88 -6.48 16.09
CA HIS A 123 -10.99 -7.92 15.98
C HIS A 123 -9.63 -8.66 15.90
N HIS A 124 -8.50 -7.93 16.05
CA HIS A 124 -7.18 -8.54 15.93
C HIS A 124 -6.86 -9.53 17.07
N GLN A 125 -6.11 -10.58 16.73
CA GLN A 125 -5.47 -11.51 17.68
C GLN A 125 -3.96 -11.24 17.71
N ASN A 126 -3.57 -9.99 17.95
CA ASN A 126 -2.21 -9.46 17.91
C ASN A 126 -1.52 -9.50 16.52
N ILE A 127 -2.25 -9.83 15.45
CA ILE A 127 -1.78 -9.65 14.07
C ILE A 127 -2.85 -8.91 13.28
N ILE A 128 -2.43 -7.85 12.57
CA ILE A 128 -3.26 -7.06 11.66
C ILE A 128 -2.54 -7.02 10.32
N ALA A 129 -3.26 -7.28 9.24
CA ALA A 129 -2.70 -7.23 7.90
C ALA A 129 -2.89 -5.83 7.28
N ASN A 130 -1.81 -5.32 6.68
CA ASN A 130 -1.80 -4.14 5.84
C ASN A 130 -2.01 -4.58 4.38
N PRO A 131 -2.99 -4.01 3.64
CA PRO A 131 -3.34 -4.49 2.31
C PRO A 131 -2.27 -4.26 1.24
N ASN A 132 -2.56 -4.76 0.04
CA ASN A 132 -1.78 -4.48 -1.17
C ASN A 132 -1.85 -2.98 -1.54
N CYS A 133 -0.74 -2.44 -2.04
CA CYS A 133 -0.61 -1.00 -2.32
C CYS A 133 -1.67 -0.48 -3.31
N SER A 134 -1.89 -1.19 -4.40
CA SER A 134 -2.93 -0.82 -5.37
C SER A 134 -4.34 -0.98 -4.78
N THR A 135 -4.58 -2.02 -3.98
CA THR A 135 -5.87 -2.19 -3.32
C THR A 135 -6.18 -1.04 -2.36
N ILE A 136 -5.21 -0.59 -1.55
CA ILE A 136 -5.42 0.51 -0.59
C ILE A 136 -5.92 1.76 -1.30
N GLN A 137 -5.18 2.25 -2.31
CA GLN A 137 -5.56 3.49 -2.99
C GLN A 137 -6.91 3.38 -3.69
N MET A 138 -7.21 2.24 -4.30
CA MET A 138 -8.49 2.01 -4.96
C MET A 138 -9.66 2.05 -3.96
N VAL A 139 -9.58 1.32 -2.86
CA VAL A 139 -10.70 1.25 -1.90
C VAL A 139 -10.91 2.56 -1.15
N VAL A 140 -9.86 3.34 -0.87
CA VAL A 140 -9.98 4.69 -0.30
C VAL A 140 -10.77 5.61 -1.23
N ALA A 141 -10.47 5.60 -2.53
CA ALA A 141 -11.21 6.37 -3.51
C ALA A 141 -12.65 5.89 -3.71
N LEU A 142 -12.89 4.57 -3.63
CA LEU A 142 -14.19 3.98 -3.95
C LEU A 142 -15.16 3.89 -2.76
N LYS A 143 -14.67 3.89 -1.51
CA LYS A 143 -15.51 3.75 -0.31
C LYS A 143 -16.62 4.80 -0.24
N PRO A 144 -16.37 6.10 -0.41
CA PRO A 144 -17.43 7.12 -0.36
C PRO A 144 -18.51 6.91 -1.43
N LEU A 145 -18.12 6.46 -2.61
CA LEU A 145 -19.04 6.15 -3.71
C LEU A 145 -19.86 4.89 -3.41
N HIS A 146 -19.22 3.84 -2.88
CA HIS A 146 -19.88 2.59 -2.51
C HIS A 146 -20.95 2.83 -1.42
N ASP A 147 -20.62 3.61 -0.40
CA ASP A 147 -21.56 3.94 0.68
C ASP A 147 -22.78 4.72 0.18
N ARG A 148 -22.61 5.51 -0.88
CA ARG A 148 -23.69 6.36 -1.43
C ARG A 148 -24.58 5.65 -2.43
N VAL A 149 -23.99 4.87 -3.36
CA VAL A 149 -24.73 4.33 -4.52
C VAL A 149 -24.49 2.83 -4.76
N ARG A 150 -23.75 2.16 -3.89
CA ARG A 150 -23.37 0.76 -3.93
C ARG A 150 -22.75 0.32 -5.26
N ILE A 151 -21.48 0.00 -5.23
CA ILE A 151 -20.74 -0.49 -6.38
C ILE A 151 -21.05 -1.97 -6.59
N LYS A 152 -21.43 -2.35 -7.79
CA LYS A 152 -21.68 -3.73 -8.23
C LYS A 152 -20.45 -4.35 -8.90
N ARG A 153 -19.75 -3.55 -9.71
CA ARG A 153 -18.65 -4.04 -10.53
C ARG A 153 -17.53 -3.01 -10.58
N ILE A 154 -16.29 -3.50 -10.53
CA ILE A 154 -15.05 -2.74 -10.69
C ILE A 154 -14.23 -3.39 -11.81
N VAL A 155 -13.82 -2.59 -12.78
CA VAL A 155 -12.78 -2.93 -13.75
C VAL A 155 -11.62 -1.99 -13.52
N VAL A 156 -10.45 -2.53 -13.20
CA VAL A 156 -9.27 -1.72 -12.91
C VAL A 156 -8.08 -2.16 -13.74
N THR A 157 -7.38 -1.19 -14.32
CA THR A 157 -6.04 -1.38 -14.88
C THR A 157 -5.07 -0.53 -14.07
N THR A 158 -4.04 -1.16 -13.52
CA THR A 158 -3.01 -0.45 -12.76
C THR A 158 -1.79 -0.17 -13.62
N PHE A 159 -1.12 0.93 -13.34
CA PHE A 159 0.18 1.35 -13.87
C PHE A 159 1.10 1.49 -12.66
N GLN A 160 1.80 0.40 -12.32
CA GLN A 160 2.53 0.30 -11.07
C GLN A 160 4.01 0.67 -11.24
N ALA A 161 4.47 1.59 -10.39
CA ALA A 161 5.85 2.03 -10.31
C ALA A 161 6.81 0.90 -9.88
N VAL A 162 8.07 0.98 -10.29
CA VAL A 162 9.10 -0.03 -9.99
C VAL A 162 9.42 -0.12 -8.50
N SER A 163 9.22 0.95 -7.72
CA SER A 163 9.41 0.96 -6.26
C SER A 163 8.59 -0.10 -5.52
N GLY A 164 7.46 -0.54 -6.11
CA GLY A 164 6.65 -1.64 -5.56
C GLY A 164 7.38 -2.99 -5.53
N THR A 165 8.43 -3.17 -6.34
CA THR A 165 9.31 -4.36 -6.32
C THR A 165 10.51 -4.15 -5.37
N GLY A 166 10.80 -2.92 -4.99
CA GLY A 166 11.87 -2.56 -4.07
C GLY A 166 13.05 -1.85 -4.74
N LYS A 167 14.12 -1.65 -3.95
CA LYS A 167 15.25 -0.85 -4.36
C LYS A 167 15.96 -1.38 -5.60
N ASP A 168 16.16 -2.70 -5.69
CA ASP A 168 16.88 -3.31 -6.80
C ASP A 168 16.18 -3.02 -8.15
N ALA A 169 14.84 -2.98 -8.18
CA ALA A 169 14.08 -2.62 -9.37
C ALA A 169 14.16 -1.13 -9.73
N MET A 170 14.27 -0.27 -8.72
CA MET A 170 14.50 1.16 -8.92
C MET A 170 15.90 1.40 -9.52
N ASP A 171 16.90 0.71 -9.00
CA ASP A 171 18.28 0.76 -9.50
C ASP A 171 18.34 0.19 -10.94
N GLU A 172 17.66 -0.93 -11.23
CA GLU A 172 17.58 -1.52 -12.57
C GLU A 172 17.00 -0.53 -13.59
N LEU A 173 15.86 0.12 -13.29
CA LEU A 173 15.28 1.12 -14.19
C LEU A 173 16.28 2.26 -14.49
N MET A 174 16.99 2.73 -13.47
CA MET A 174 17.96 3.81 -13.63
C MET A 174 19.16 3.36 -14.48
N ASP A 175 19.67 2.16 -14.24
CA ASP A 175 20.79 1.59 -14.97
C ASP A 175 20.42 1.33 -16.44
N GLU A 176 19.26 0.73 -16.71
CA GLU A 176 18.75 0.51 -18.07
C GLU A 176 18.58 1.83 -18.83
N CYS A 177 18.00 2.87 -18.21
CA CYS A 177 17.87 4.18 -18.82
C CYS A 177 19.23 4.75 -19.20
N ARG A 178 20.23 4.69 -18.29
CA ARG A 178 21.59 5.18 -18.53
C ARG A 178 22.25 4.42 -19.68
N ASP A 179 22.12 3.10 -19.71
CA ASP A 179 22.74 2.26 -20.73
C ASP A 179 22.13 2.52 -22.12
N LEU A 180 20.80 2.53 -22.24
CA LEU A 180 20.11 2.78 -23.50
C LEU A 180 20.42 4.19 -24.05
N LEU A 181 20.43 5.22 -23.20
CA LEU A 181 20.81 6.59 -23.60
C LEU A 181 22.29 6.71 -23.98
N SER A 182 23.12 5.76 -23.55
CA SER A 182 24.53 5.65 -23.91
C SER A 182 24.78 4.67 -25.08
N PHE A 183 23.72 4.29 -25.80
CA PHE A 183 23.76 3.34 -26.92
C PHE A 183 24.30 1.96 -26.53
N ARG A 184 24.10 1.53 -25.27
CA ARG A 184 24.38 0.19 -24.78
C ARG A 184 23.07 -0.60 -24.66
N ALA A 185 23.16 -1.92 -24.72
CA ALA A 185 22.00 -2.78 -24.49
C ALA A 185 21.61 -2.78 -23.00
N ALA A 186 20.32 -2.78 -22.70
CA ALA A 186 19.82 -3.04 -21.35
C ALA A 186 20.00 -4.52 -20.99
N GLU A 187 20.33 -4.79 -19.73
CA GLU A 187 20.46 -6.13 -19.18
C GLU A 187 19.49 -6.32 -18.00
N PRO A 188 18.24 -6.76 -18.23
CA PRO A 188 17.27 -7.01 -17.17
C PRO A 188 17.81 -8.05 -16.15
N LYS A 189 17.65 -7.78 -14.86
CA LYS A 189 18.08 -8.64 -13.75
C LYS A 189 16.97 -8.95 -12.75
N VAL A 190 16.11 -7.96 -12.51
CA VAL A 190 14.97 -8.05 -11.59
C VAL A 190 13.71 -8.44 -12.36
N TYR A 191 13.47 -7.81 -13.50
CA TYR A 191 12.34 -8.11 -14.37
C TYR A 191 12.71 -9.12 -15.46
N PRO A 192 11.72 -9.86 -15.99
CA PRO A 192 11.97 -10.82 -17.09
C PRO A 192 12.29 -10.14 -18.44
N TYR A 193 11.99 -8.85 -18.57
CA TYR A 193 12.21 -8.03 -19.75
C TYR A 193 12.64 -6.62 -19.35
N GLN A 194 13.29 -5.92 -20.28
CA GLN A 194 13.60 -4.50 -20.13
C GLN A 194 12.37 -3.71 -19.67
N ILE A 195 12.54 -2.96 -18.58
CA ILE A 195 11.50 -2.07 -18.06
C ILE A 195 11.62 -0.64 -18.59
N ALA A 196 12.85 -0.14 -18.82
CA ALA A 196 13.06 1.19 -19.34
C ALA A 196 12.38 1.34 -20.71
N PHE A 197 11.52 2.38 -20.87
CA PHE A 197 10.75 2.66 -22.09
C PHE A 197 9.77 1.54 -22.50
N ASN A 198 9.29 0.74 -21.54
CA ASN A 198 8.43 -0.41 -21.82
C ASN A 198 7.29 -0.52 -20.79
N CYS A 199 6.29 -1.36 -21.08
CA CYS A 199 5.22 -1.74 -20.18
C CYS A 199 5.17 -3.26 -20.07
N LEU A 200 5.21 -3.78 -18.84
CA LEU A 200 5.14 -5.23 -18.60
C LEU A 200 3.76 -5.57 -18.01
N PRO A 201 2.84 -6.20 -18.78
CA PRO A 201 1.52 -6.60 -18.28
C PRO A 201 1.59 -7.88 -17.45
N HIS A 202 2.48 -7.86 -16.45
CA HIS A 202 2.81 -9.02 -15.62
C HIS A 202 3.43 -8.54 -14.30
N ILE A 203 2.71 -8.73 -13.20
CA ILE A 203 3.20 -8.50 -11.85
C ILE A 203 2.85 -9.72 -11.01
N ASP A 204 3.87 -10.30 -10.33
CA ASP A 204 3.77 -11.55 -9.57
C ASP A 204 3.52 -12.78 -10.49
N ASP A 205 3.37 -13.97 -9.94
CA ASP A 205 3.22 -15.22 -10.68
C ASP A 205 1.85 -15.36 -11.35
N PHE A 206 1.82 -15.98 -12.52
CA PHE A 206 0.57 -16.38 -13.19
C PHE A 206 -0.10 -17.55 -12.48
N LEU A 207 -1.41 -17.50 -12.43
CA LEU A 207 -2.29 -18.58 -11.97
C LEU A 207 -2.86 -19.34 -13.17
N PRO A 208 -3.39 -20.58 -12.98
CA PRO A 208 -4.01 -21.35 -14.05
C PRO A 208 -5.22 -20.67 -14.71
N SER A 209 -5.83 -19.69 -14.03
CA SER A 209 -6.93 -18.87 -14.56
C SER A 209 -6.50 -17.83 -15.59
N GLY A 210 -5.19 -17.61 -15.78
CA GLY A 210 -4.64 -16.54 -16.58
C GLY A 210 -4.47 -15.20 -15.83
N TYR A 211 -5.05 -15.05 -14.65
CA TYR A 211 -4.75 -13.92 -13.75
C TYR A 211 -3.37 -14.10 -13.10
N THR A 212 -2.78 -12.99 -12.66
CA THR A 212 -1.62 -13.04 -11.77
C THR A 212 -2.06 -13.05 -10.30
N LYS A 213 -1.14 -13.42 -9.41
CA LYS A 213 -1.37 -13.31 -7.96
C LYS A 213 -1.66 -11.86 -7.55
N GLU A 214 -0.99 -10.88 -8.18
CA GLU A 214 -1.22 -9.45 -7.91
C GLU A 214 -2.65 -9.03 -8.24
N GLU A 215 -3.17 -9.45 -9.39
CA GLU A 215 -4.55 -9.18 -9.79
C GLU A 215 -5.56 -9.80 -8.84
N MET A 216 -5.30 -11.03 -8.37
CA MET A 216 -6.17 -11.71 -7.41
C MET A 216 -6.12 -11.09 -6.01
N LYS A 217 -4.99 -10.46 -5.61
CA LYS A 217 -4.96 -9.63 -4.38
C LYS A 217 -5.99 -8.51 -4.48
N MET A 218 -6.00 -7.74 -5.57
CA MET A 218 -6.98 -6.67 -5.77
C MET A 218 -8.42 -7.20 -5.69
N VAL A 219 -8.72 -8.34 -6.31
CA VAL A 219 -10.06 -8.96 -6.28
C VAL A 219 -10.48 -9.34 -4.87
N ASN A 220 -9.64 -10.09 -4.17
CA ASN A 220 -10.00 -10.70 -2.89
C ASN A 220 -9.95 -9.69 -1.73
N GLU A 221 -8.90 -8.86 -1.70
CA GLU A 221 -8.70 -7.86 -0.66
C GLU A 221 -9.78 -6.77 -0.72
N THR A 222 -10.18 -6.31 -1.92
CA THR A 222 -11.28 -5.35 -2.08
C THR A 222 -12.57 -5.85 -1.42
N ARG A 223 -12.96 -7.09 -1.68
CA ARG A 223 -14.18 -7.67 -1.09
C ARG A 223 -14.10 -7.76 0.43
N LYS A 224 -12.92 -8.13 0.96
CA LYS A 224 -12.70 -8.25 2.40
C LYS A 224 -12.74 -6.88 3.09
N ILE A 225 -12.03 -5.89 2.56
CA ILE A 225 -11.94 -4.53 3.13
C ILE A 225 -13.27 -3.79 3.03
N MET A 226 -13.96 -3.88 1.89
CA MET A 226 -15.26 -3.24 1.67
C MET A 226 -16.40 -3.94 2.43
N GLY A 227 -16.16 -5.16 2.98
CA GLY A 227 -17.18 -5.94 3.66
C GLY A 227 -18.32 -6.41 2.74
N ASP A 228 -18.09 -6.43 1.42
CA ASP A 228 -19.12 -6.81 0.44
C ASP A 228 -18.56 -7.82 -0.57
N ALA A 229 -18.88 -9.10 -0.34
CA ALA A 229 -18.48 -10.21 -1.21
C ALA A 229 -19.20 -10.20 -2.58
N SER A 230 -20.26 -9.39 -2.75
CA SER A 230 -21.04 -9.33 -3.98
C SER A 230 -20.38 -8.48 -5.07
N ILE A 231 -19.41 -7.62 -4.71
CA ILE A 231 -18.70 -6.78 -5.68
C ILE A 231 -17.95 -7.65 -6.69
N GLN A 232 -18.25 -7.45 -7.97
CA GLN A 232 -17.55 -8.11 -9.06
C GLN A 232 -16.30 -7.29 -9.43
N VAL A 233 -15.11 -7.85 -9.22
CA VAL A 233 -13.85 -7.16 -9.48
C VAL A 233 -13.06 -7.92 -10.54
N THR A 234 -12.51 -7.22 -11.52
CA THR A 234 -11.48 -7.72 -12.44
C THR A 234 -10.37 -6.69 -12.55
N ALA A 235 -9.13 -7.16 -12.53
CA ALA A 235 -7.95 -6.34 -12.56
C ALA A 235 -7.00 -6.77 -13.67
N THR A 236 -6.27 -5.81 -14.23
CA THR A 236 -5.09 -6.03 -15.08
C THR A 236 -3.96 -5.20 -14.49
N THR A 237 -2.88 -5.84 -14.06
CA THR A 237 -1.78 -5.14 -13.42
C THR A 237 -0.58 -5.01 -14.35
N VAL A 238 -0.10 -3.78 -14.54
CA VAL A 238 0.98 -3.46 -15.47
C VAL A 238 2.12 -2.77 -14.73
N ARG A 239 3.35 -3.27 -14.86
CA ARG A 239 4.56 -2.57 -14.43
C ARG A 239 4.97 -1.56 -15.48
N VAL A 240 5.20 -0.31 -15.06
CA VAL A 240 5.59 0.79 -15.93
C VAL A 240 6.90 1.43 -15.45
N PRO A 241 7.65 2.14 -16.35
CA PRO A 241 8.92 2.76 -16.03
C PRO A 241 8.72 4.09 -15.27
N VAL A 242 8.00 4.01 -14.17
CA VAL A 242 7.75 5.10 -13.21
C VAL A 242 8.45 4.73 -11.90
N TYR A 243 9.14 5.70 -11.29
CA TYR A 243 9.98 5.45 -10.14
C TYR A 243 9.15 5.18 -8.87
N VAL A 244 8.26 6.11 -8.51
CA VAL A 244 7.36 6.05 -7.36
C VAL A 244 5.97 6.53 -7.79
N GLY A 245 4.92 6.00 -7.17
CA GLY A 245 3.53 6.36 -7.42
C GLY A 245 2.83 5.41 -8.38
N HIS A 246 1.80 4.70 -7.87
CA HIS A 246 0.93 3.86 -8.68
C HIS A 246 -0.24 4.67 -9.21
N SER A 247 -0.56 4.46 -10.49
CA SER A 247 -1.76 5.02 -11.11
C SER A 247 -2.73 3.91 -11.48
N GLU A 248 -4.03 4.23 -11.47
CA GLU A 248 -5.09 3.28 -11.79
C GLU A 248 -6.17 3.91 -12.66
N ALA A 249 -6.51 3.25 -13.75
CA ALA A 249 -7.72 3.52 -14.51
C ALA A 249 -8.84 2.63 -13.95
N VAL A 250 -9.79 3.24 -13.25
CA VAL A 250 -10.88 2.55 -12.57
C VAL A 250 -12.20 2.86 -13.26
N ASN A 251 -12.93 1.81 -13.66
CA ASN A 251 -14.30 1.88 -14.12
C ASN A 251 -15.20 1.16 -13.13
N ILE A 252 -16.26 1.80 -12.68
CA ILE A 252 -17.24 1.20 -11.79
C ILE A 252 -18.64 1.19 -12.41
N GLU A 253 -19.40 0.16 -12.08
CA GLU A 253 -20.86 0.11 -12.26
C GLU A 253 -21.53 0.11 -10.90
N THR A 254 -22.54 0.96 -10.72
CA THR A 254 -23.23 1.16 -9.44
C THR A 254 -24.69 0.68 -9.53
N GLU A 255 -25.33 0.43 -8.38
CA GLU A 255 -26.76 0.09 -8.33
C GLU A 255 -27.63 1.27 -8.72
N HIS A 256 -27.27 2.47 -8.25
CA HIS A 256 -27.99 3.70 -8.52
C HIS A 256 -27.11 4.67 -9.27
N LYS A 257 -27.70 5.44 -10.18
CA LYS A 257 -26.97 6.47 -10.94
C LYS A 257 -26.35 7.49 -10.03
N ILE A 258 -25.09 7.82 -10.30
CA ILE A 258 -24.38 8.97 -9.75
C ILE A 258 -23.77 9.75 -10.91
N THR A 259 -23.91 11.05 -10.90
CA THR A 259 -23.26 11.93 -11.89
C THR A 259 -21.81 12.20 -11.53
N ALA A 260 -21.01 12.58 -12.51
CA ALA A 260 -19.61 12.96 -12.28
C ALA A 260 -19.49 14.12 -11.25
N ASN A 261 -20.42 15.08 -11.27
CA ASN A 261 -20.43 16.20 -10.33
C ASN A 261 -20.77 15.77 -8.90
N GLU A 262 -21.73 14.85 -8.72
CA GLU A 262 -22.02 14.28 -7.41
C GLU A 262 -20.84 13.47 -6.87
N ALA A 263 -20.17 12.72 -7.73
CA ALA A 263 -18.95 11.97 -7.35
C ALA A 263 -17.82 12.93 -6.92
N ARG A 264 -17.59 14.03 -7.64
CA ARG A 264 -16.63 15.08 -7.23
C ARG A 264 -16.98 15.67 -5.87
N ALA A 265 -18.25 16.00 -5.65
CA ALA A 265 -18.70 16.56 -4.38
C ALA A 265 -18.46 15.59 -3.20
N LEU A 266 -18.71 14.30 -3.38
CA LEU A 266 -18.41 13.27 -2.36
C LEU A 266 -16.92 13.13 -2.10
N LEU A 267 -16.12 13.03 -3.15
CA LEU A 267 -14.67 12.82 -3.05
C LEU A 267 -13.94 14.05 -2.49
N SER A 268 -14.44 15.25 -2.71
CA SER A 268 -13.82 16.48 -2.18
C SER A 268 -13.85 16.60 -0.66
N ILE A 269 -14.71 15.84 0.02
CA ILE A 269 -14.81 15.80 1.48
C ILE A 269 -14.44 14.45 2.09
N ALA A 270 -14.03 13.50 1.26
CA ALA A 270 -13.71 12.15 1.70
C ALA A 270 -12.38 12.12 2.47
N PRO A 271 -12.28 11.39 3.59
CA PRO A 271 -11.03 11.27 4.34
C PRO A 271 -9.96 10.58 3.49
N GLY A 272 -8.73 11.09 3.55
CA GLY A 272 -7.59 10.54 2.83
C GLY A 272 -7.61 10.73 1.31
N VAL A 273 -8.55 11.51 0.76
CA VAL A 273 -8.69 11.78 -0.67
C VAL A 273 -8.44 13.26 -0.98
N ILE A 274 -7.64 13.51 -2.00
CA ILE A 274 -7.50 14.82 -2.64
C ILE A 274 -8.17 14.76 -4.01
N LEU A 275 -9.22 15.57 -4.20
CA LEU A 275 -9.81 15.77 -5.51
C LEU A 275 -8.90 16.68 -6.34
N TYR A 276 -8.33 16.14 -7.43
CA TYR A 276 -7.42 16.85 -8.33
C TYR A 276 -7.92 16.68 -9.77
N ASP A 277 -9.03 17.36 -10.10
CA ASP A 277 -9.84 17.11 -11.30
C ASP A 277 -10.40 18.41 -11.93
N ASP A 278 -9.54 19.07 -12.72
CA ASP A 278 -9.92 20.19 -13.58
C ASP A 278 -9.38 19.97 -15.01
N PRO A 279 -10.09 19.17 -15.83
CA PRO A 279 -9.63 18.83 -17.18
C PRO A 279 -9.53 20.06 -18.11
N GLU A 280 -10.30 21.12 -17.90
CA GLU A 280 -10.25 22.34 -18.72
C GLU A 280 -8.90 23.04 -18.60
N HIS A 281 -8.32 23.03 -17.39
CA HIS A 281 -6.97 23.54 -17.13
C HIS A 281 -5.89 22.46 -17.16
N LYS A 282 -6.22 21.23 -17.61
CA LYS A 282 -5.30 20.07 -17.67
C LYS A 282 -4.76 19.66 -16.29
N ILE A 283 -5.56 19.84 -15.24
CA ILE A 283 -5.23 19.43 -13.88
C ILE A 283 -5.80 18.04 -13.63
N TYR A 284 -4.91 17.09 -13.40
CA TYR A 284 -5.19 15.68 -13.07
C TYR A 284 -3.97 15.07 -12.35
N PRO A 285 -4.14 14.08 -11.48
CA PRO A 285 -3.02 13.55 -10.70
C PRO A 285 -2.08 12.71 -11.55
N MET A 286 -0.78 12.87 -11.28
CA MET A 286 0.30 12.09 -11.88
C MET A 286 1.23 11.56 -10.79
N PRO A 287 1.99 10.46 -11.05
CA PRO A 287 2.93 9.92 -10.08
C PRO A 287 3.94 10.94 -9.53
N LEU A 288 4.44 11.84 -10.36
CA LEU A 288 5.38 12.89 -9.94
C LEU A 288 4.78 13.88 -8.94
N ASP A 289 3.48 14.12 -9.01
CA ASP A 289 2.79 15.08 -8.12
C ASP A 289 2.51 14.47 -6.75
N VAL A 290 2.38 13.14 -6.68
CA VAL A 290 1.94 12.44 -5.46
C VAL A 290 3.09 11.73 -4.73
N ALA A 291 4.26 11.61 -5.35
CA ALA A 291 5.44 11.07 -4.66
C ALA A 291 5.74 11.88 -3.40
N GLY A 292 5.85 11.21 -2.24
CA GLY A 292 6.03 11.82 -0.93
C GLY A 292 4.75 12.35 -0.28
N GLN A 293 3.56 12.12 -0.86
CA GLN A 293 2.27 12.52 -0.27
C GLN A 293 1.57 11.33 0.40
N ASP A 294 0.80 11.62 1.44
CA ASP A 294 0.08 10.59 2.23
C ASP A 294 -1.34 10.31 1.72
N GLU A 295 -1.90 11.17 0.87
CA GLU A 295 -3.28 11.07 0.41
C GLU A 295 -3.38 10.33 -0.93
N VAL A 296 -4.59 9.88 -1.22
CA VAL A 296 -4.99 9.32 -2.52
C VAL A 296 -5.56 10.43 -3.39
N TYR A 297 -4.95 10.66 -4.53
CA TYR A 297 -5.39 11.69 -5.49
C TYR A 297 -6.34 11.10 -6.52
N VAL A 298 -7.48 11.77 -6.73
CA VAL A 298 -8.49 11.31 -7.68
C VAL A 298 -8.81 12.41 -8.68
N GLY A 299 -8.82 12.04 -9.95
CA GLY A 299 -9.18 12.94 -11.05
C GLY A 299 -9.73 12.21 -12.26
N ARG A 300 -9.90 12.92 -13.38
CA ARG A 300 -10.47 12.40 -14.63
C ARG A 300 -11.82 11.72 -14.41
N ILE A 301 -12.62 12.24 -13.47
CA ILE A 301 -13.95 11.72 -13.14
C ILE A 301 -14.92 12.06 -14.27
N ARG A 302 -15.51 11.03 -14.86
CA ARG A 302 -16.46 11.16 -15.97
C ARG A 302 -17.43 10.00 -16.01
N GLU A 303 -18.63 10.25 -16.51
CA GLU A 303 -19.61 9.19 -16.70
C GLU A 303 -19.13 8.22 -17.80
N ASP A 304 -19.46 6.95 -17.64
CA ASP A 304 -19.30 5.95 -18.68
C ASP A 304 -20.64 5.78 -19.40
N GLU A 305 -20.72 6.32 -20.61
CA GLU A 305 -21.95 6.30 -21.40
C GLU A 305 -22.24 4.92 -22.03
N SER A 306 -21.31 3.97 -21.92
CA SER A 306 -21.49 2.62 -22.45
C SER A 306 -22.37 1.72 -21.60
N ILE A 307 -22.61 2.10 -20.34
CA ILE A 307 -23.48 1.41 -19.38
C ILE A 307 -24.36 2.41 -18.60
N PRO A 308 -25.56 1.98 -18.12
CA PRO A 308 -26.51 2.92 -17.50
C PRO A 308 -25.98 3.65 -16.26
N ASN A 309 -25.20 3.00 -15.41
CA ASN A 309 -24.72 3.54 -14.13
C ASN A 309 -23.20 3.48 -14.01
N GLY A 310 -22.51 3.79 -15.10
CA GLY A 310 -21.05 3.74 -15.17
C GLY A 310 -20.36 5.04 -14.77
N LEU A 311 -19.20 4.92 -14.10
CA LEU A 311 -18.32 6.02 -13.79
C LEU A 311 -16.86 5.60 -14.02
N ASN A 312 -16.06 6.49 -14.59
CA ASN A 312 -14.61 6.33 -14.74
C ASN A 312 -13.88 7.30 -13.82
N LEU A 313 -12.80 6.81 -13.20
CA LEU A 313 -11.89 7.57 -12.35
C LEU A 313 -10.44 7.29 -12.73
N TRP A 314 -9.57 8.24 -12.41
CA TRP A 314 -8.14 8.08 -12.41
C TRP A 314 -7.64 8.29 -10.99
N VAL A 315 -6.99 7.28 -10.41
CA VAL A 315 -6.56 7.25 -9.01
C VAL A 315 -5.05 7.14 -8.97
N VAL A 316 -4.39 7.99 -8.19
CA VAL A 316 -2.93 7.97 -8.04
C VAL A 316 -2.56 8.13 -6.57
N ALA A 317 -1.62 7.32 -6.10
CA ALA A 317 -1.06 7.47 -4.75
C ALA A 317 0.40 7.03 -4.68
N ASP A 318 1.13 7.52 -3.69
CA ASP A 318 2.45 7.00 -3.37
C ASP A 318 2.33 5.59 -2.80
N ASN A 319 2.88 4.62 -3.53
CA ASN A 319 2.79 3.20 -3.18
C ASN A 319 3.66 2.80 -1.98
N LEU A 320 4.69 3.59 -1.64
CA LEU A 320 5.52 3.38 -0.46
C LEU A 320 4.88 4.00 0.79
N ARG A 321 4.20 5.16 0.62
CA ARG A 321 3.53 5.89 1.70
C ARG A 321 2.11 5.35 1.93
N LYS A 322 1.09 5.95 1.32
CA LYS A 322 -0.30 5.47 1.53
C LYS A 322 -0.48 4.02 1.15
N GLY A 323 0.17 3.57 0.08
CA GLY A 323 0.13 2.16 -0.36
C GLY A 323 0.77 1.16 0.62
N ALA A 324 1.54 1.61 1.61
CA ALA A 324 2.27 0.72 2.53
C ALA A 324 2.49 1.35 3.91
N ALA A 325 3.53 2.18 4.06
CA ALA A 325 4.06 2.65 5.33
C ALA A 325 3.07 3.55 6.07
N THR A 326 2.49 4.55 5.41
CA THR A 326 1.50 5.45 6.02
C THR A 326 0.28 4.67 6.51
N ASN A 327 -0.26 3.75 5.68
CA ASN A 327 -1.41 2.95 6.09
C ASN A 327 -1.08 2.08 7.33
N ALA A 328 0.12 1.51 7.40
CA ALA A 328 0.55 0.72 8.56
C ALA A 328 0.69 1.58 9.83
N VAL A 329 1.26 2.79 9.72
CA VAL A 329 1.36 3.72 10.85
C VAL A 329 -0.03 4.23 11.28
N GLN A 330 -0.92 4.53 10.34
CA GLN A 330 -2.31 4.89 10.63
C GLN A 330 -3.07 3.76 11.36
N ILE A 331 -2.82 2.49 11.01
CA ILE A 331 -3.34 1.34 11.78
C ILE A 331 -2.79 1.36 13.21
N ALA A 332 -1.49 1.63 13.39
CA ALA A 332 -0.90 1.77 14.73
C ALA A 332 -1.55 2.91 15.53
N GLU A 333 -1.86 4.04 14.88
CA GLU A 333 -2.58 5.15 15.52
C GLU A 333 -3.98 4.74 16.02
N LEU A 334 -4.72 3.88 15.30
CA LEU A 334 -6.02 3.38 15.76
C LEU A 334 -5.91 2.54 17.03
N LEU A 335 -4.78 1.85 17.25
CA LEU A 335 -4.56 1.00 18.42
C LEU A 335 -4.28 1.80 19.71
N VAL A 336 -3.83 3.04 19.56
CA VAL A 336 -3.34 3.88 20.69
C VAL A 336 -4.29 5.03 21.05
N ARG A 337 -5.30 5.26 20.24
CA ARG A 337 -6.39 6.27 20.46
C ARG A 337 -7.43 5.83 21.46
#